data_60dc8b874696b48ba8bc512fcacb454a
#
_entry.id   60dc8b874696b48ba8bc512fcacb454a
#
_cell.length_a   1.000
_cell.length_b   1.000
_cell.length_c   1.000
_cell.angle_alpha   90.00
_cell.angle_beta   90.00
_cell.angle_gamma   90.00
#
_symmetry.space_group_name_H-M   'P 1'
#
loop_
_entity.id
_entity.type
_entity.pdbx_description
1 polymer ?
#
loop_
_entity_poly.entity_id
_entity_poly.type
_entity_poly.pdbx_seq_one_letter_code
_entity_poly.pdbx_strand_id
1 'polypeptide(L)'
;MVDYPVSWVEVEPGSVLVGSDNRAIIFGGIGPRHEVSIGYRFRISAEPIEPSVAEDLIKSSGAEVASESEWELAHSRGLISGGDGSGVEALADSTDDYWGKQCDGRPLVKKGSKPRITRVWRSGNASPSVMAHEKFGGPQNSTKMRLVLRDTPEWSSNPPAIPIRRVGSRVILEEAVISLIVGIVPSFVWAFFNAS
;
A
#
# COMPACT_ATOMS: atom_id res chain seq x y z
N MET A 1 -5.70 -15.15 -29.63
CA MET A 1 -5.90 -14.29 -28.45
C MET A 1 -6.44 -15.21 -27.38
N VAL A 2 -5.70 -15.46 -26.33
CA VAL A 2 -6.19 -16.30 -25.23
C VAL A 2 -7.15 -15.43 -24.43
N ASP A 3 -8.41 -15.81 -24.39
CA ASP A 3 -9.42 -15.10 -23.61
C ASP A 3 -9.31 -15.55 -22.16
N TYR A 4 -8.64 -14.76 -21.35
CA TYR A 4 -8.57 -15.00 -19.91
C TYR A 4 -9.86 -14.46 -19.28
N PRO A 5 -10.69 -15.28 -18.64
CA PRO A 5 -11.93 -14.85 -18.00
C PRO A 5 -11.60 -14.07 -16.71
N VAL A 6 -11.25 -12.79 -16.86
CA VAL A 6 -11.06 -11.90 -15.73
C VAL A 6 -12.36 -11.16 -15.43
N SER A 7 -12.85 -11.31 -14.21
CA SER A 7 -14.00 -10.53 -13.74
C SER A 7 -13.53 -9.13 -13.36
N TRP A 8 -14.12 -8.13 -14.00
CA TRP A 8 -13.86 -6.72 -13.74
C TRP A 8 -15.02 -6.10 -12.97
N VAL A 9 -14.71 -5.29 -11.97
CA VAL A 9 -15.69 -4.49 -11.22
C VAL A 9 -15.44 -3.02 -11.45
N GLU A 10 -16.50 -2.26 -11.61
CA GLU A 10 -16.45 -0.82 -11.81
C GLU A 10 -16.37 -0.10 -10.46
N VAL A 11 -15.50 0.88 -10.38
CA VAL A 11 -15.28 1.70 -9.20
C VAL A 11 -15.50 3.16 -9.55
N GLU A 12 -16.52 3.75 -8.95
CA GLU A 12 -16.84 5.16 -9.09
C GLU A 12 -15.82 6.05 -8.37
N PRO A 13 -15.63 7.31 -8.79
CA PRO A 13 -14.79 8.29 -8.09
C PRO A 13 -15.10 8.37 -6.60
N GLY A 14 -14.11 8.73 -5.80
CA GLY A 14 -14.28 8.88 -4.35
C GLY A 14 -12.98 9.07 -3.60
N SER A 15 -13.09 9.21 -2.29
CA SER A 15 -11.93 9.38 -1.42
C SER A 15 -11.73 8.16 -0.52
N VAL A 16 -10.48 7.92 -0.17
CA VAL A 16 -10.08 6.83 0.72
C VAL A 16 -8.90 7.26 1.60
N LEU A 17 -8.84 6.73 2.81
CA LEU A 17 -7.69 6.93 3.71
C LEU A 17 -6.66 5.84 3.47
N VAL A 18 -5.42 6.25 3.21
CA VAL A 18 -4.26 5.38 2.98
C VAL A 18 -3.21 5.63 4.05
N GLY A 19 -2.50 4.58 4.44
CA GLY A 19 -1.42 4.69 5.41
C GLY A 19 -1.85 4.53 6.86
N SER A 20 -0.87 4.69 7.75
CA SER A 20 -1.02 4.50 9.20
C SER A 20 -0.60 5.73 9.98
N ASP A 21 -1.31 6.03 11.05
CA ASP A 21 -0.89 7.03 12.04
C ASP A 21 0.15 6.45 13.01
N ASN A 22 0.23 5.13 13.11
CA ASN A 22 1.21 4.48 13.96
C ASN A 22 2.57 4.47 13.27
N ARG A 23 3.44 5.36 13.70
CA ARG A 23 4.80 5.57 13.17
C ARG A 23 5.88 4.85 13.96
N ALA A 24 5.50 4.10 14.99
CA ALA A 24 6.47 3.38 15.79
C ALA A 24 7.17 2.31 14.95
N ILE A 25 8.49 2.30 14.96
CA ILE A 25 9.33 1.35 14.22
C ILE A 25 8.93 -0.10 14.50
N ILE A 26 8.48 -0.40 15.73
CA ILE A 26 8.16 -1.76 16.19
C ILE A 26 6.75 -2.21 15.79
N PHE A 27 5.81 -1.26 15.58
CA PHE A 27 4.42 -1.55 15.28
C PHE A 27 3.96 -0.95 13.95
N GLY A 28 4.92 -0.58 13.12
CA GLY A 28 4.76 0.35 12.04
C GLY A 28 3.92 -0.14 10.87
N GLY A 29 2.86 0.59 10.64
CA GLY A 29 2.31 0.74 9.31
C GLY A 29 3.12 1.77 8.51
N ILE A 30 2.93 1.76 7.19
CA ILE A 30 3.52 2.75 6.30
C ILE A 30 2.78 4.08 6.52
N GLY A 31 3.50 5.12 6.85
CA GLY A 31 2.90 6.44 7.12
C GLY A 31 3.49 7.55 6.26
N PRO A 32 2.93 8.75 6.36
CA PRO A 32 1.81 9.15 7.21
C PRO A 32 0.45 8.72 6.66
N ARG A 33 -0.57 8.65 7.54
CA ARG A 33 -1.96 8.48 7.11
C ARG A 33 -2.44 9.74 6.40
N HIS A 34 -3.13 9.57 5.28
CA HIS A 34 -3.58 10.67 4.44
C HIS A 34 -4.81 10.27 3.63
N GLU A 35 -5.57 11.26 3.24
CA GLU A 35 -6.69 11.08 2.32
C GLU A 35 -6.21 11.19 0.87
N VAL A 36 -6.70 10.29 0.02
CA VAL A 36 -6.51 10.31 -1.44
C VAL A 36 -7.86 10.45 -2.10
N SER A 37 -8.00 11.42 -2.99
CA SER A 37 -9.23 11.67 -3.74
C SER A 37 -9.04 11.23 -5.19
N ILE A 38 -9.68 10.13 -5.57
CA ILE A 38 -9.65 9.58 -6.92
C ILE A 38 -10.80 10.20 -7.72
N GLY A 39 -10.46 11.09 -8.66
CA GLY A 39 -11.44 11.84 -9.45
C GLY A 39 -11.88 11.16 -10.74
N TYR A 40 -11.43 9.93 -11.01
CA TYR A 40 -11.75 9.18 -12.21
C TYR A 40 -12.42 7.85 -11.88
N ARG A 41 -13.22 7.36 -12.86
CA ARG A 41 -13.79 6.01 -12.84
C ARG A 41 -12.74 5.03 -13.33
N PHE A 42 -12.74 3.83 -12.77
CA PHE A 42 -11.87 2.75 -13.23
C PHE A 42 -12.53 1.39 -13.04
N ARG A 43 -12.08 0.41 -13.79
CA ARG A 43 -12.41 -0.99 -13.58
C ARG A 43 -11.20 -1.68 -12.94
N ILE A 44 -11.46 -2.51 -11.95
CA ILE A 44 -10.42 -3.29 -11.26
C ILE A 44 -10.76 -4.77 -11.32
N SER A 45 -9.77 -5.65 -11.42
CA SER A 45 -10.03 -7.08 -11.36
C SER A 45 -10.60 -7.48 -10.00
N ALA A 46 -11.71 -8.21 -9.99
CA ALA A 46 -12.41 -8.61 -8.75
C ALA A 46 -11.54 -9.50 -7.87
N GLU A 47 -10.67 -10.29 -8.48
CA GLU A 47 -9.74 -11.20 -7.82
C GLU A 47 -8.29 -10.92 -8.26
N PRO A 48 -7.31 -11.35 -7.45
CA PRO A 48 -5.90 -11.24 -7.81
C PRO A 48 -5.57 -12.15 -9.01
N ILE A 49 -4.73 -11.66 -9.91
CA ILE A 49 -4.35 -12.32 -11.16
C ILE A 49 -2.92 -12.84 -11.05
N GLU A 50 -2.67 -14.02 -11.59
CA GLU A 50 -1.33 -14.60 -11.68
C GLU A 50 -0.42 -13.73 -12.56
N PRO A 51 0.89 -13.61 -12.23
CA PRO A 51 1.81 -12.71 -12.94
C PRO A 51 1.86 -12.91 -14.46
N SER A 52 1.86 -14.15 -14.94
CA SER A 52 1.90 -14.46 -16.37
C SER A 52 0.67 -13.95 -17.10
N VAL A 53 -0.52 -14.14 -16.52
CA VAL A 53 -1.78 -13.66 -17.07
C VAL A 53 -1.85 -12.13 -17.02
N ALA A 54 -1.36 -11.54 -15.92
CA ALA A 54 -1.30 -10.10 -15.76
C ALA A 54 -0.40 -9.43 -16.82
N GLU A 55 0.77 -10.00 -17.11
CA GLU A 55 1.66 -9.49 -18.15
C GLU A 55 1.02 -9.51 -19.55
N ASP A 56 0.30 -10.58 -19.88
CA ASP A 56 -0.40 -10.69 -21.14
C ASP A 56 -1.55 -9.67 -21.27
N LEU A 57 -2.30 -9.46 -20.20
CA LEU A 57 -3.36 -8.46 -20.15
C LEU A 57 -2.83 -7.03 -20.23
N ILE A 58 -1.74 -6.71 -19.53
CA ILE A 58 -1.08 -5.40 -19.64
C ILE A 58 -0.68 -5.11 -21.09
N LYS A 59 -0.08 -6.10 -21.77
CA LYS A 59 0.33 -5.94 -23.19
C LYS A 59 -0.83 -5.82 -24.17
N SER A 60 -1.93 -6.53 -23.92
CA SER A 60 -3.04 -6.65 -24.87
C SER A 60 -4.17 -5.64 -24.67
N SER A 61 -4.44 -5.24 -23.43
CA SER A 61 -5.61 -4.40 -23.09
C SER A 61 -5.25 -2.99 -22.60
N GLY A 62 -3.96 -2.70 -22.39
CA GLY A 62 -3.54 -1.45 -21.77
C GLY A 62 -3.87 -1.35 -20.28
N ALA A 63 -4.18 -2.47 -19.64
CA ALA A 63 -4.33 -2.53 -18.19
C ALA A 63 -3.02 -2.20 -17.49
N GLU A 64 -3.10 -1.70 -16.28
CA GLU A 64 -1.96 -1.41 -15.44
C GLU A 64 -2.13 -2.08 -14.07
N VAL A 65 -1.05 -2.20 -13.30
CA VAL A 65 -1.15 -2.68 -11.92
C VAL A 65 -1.84 -1.62 -11.06
N ALA A 66 -2.77 -2.04 -10.22
CA ALA A 66 -3.50 -1.14 -9.32
C ALA A 66 -2.57 -0.39 -8.38
N SER A 67 -2.79 0.90 -8.20
CA SER A 67 -2.18 1.65 -7.10
C SER A 67 -2.78 1.23 -5.76
N GLU A 68 -2.06 1.49 -4.68
CA GLU A 68 -2.58 1.23 -3.34
C GLU A 68 -3.89 1.99 -3.07
N SER A 69 -3.99 3.21 -3.56
CA SER A 69 -5.18 4.05 -3.38
C SER A 69 -6.41 3.48 -4.11
N GLU A 70 -6.22 2.99 -5.34
CA GLU A 70 -7.28 2.33 -6.11
C GLU A 70 -7.71 1.02 -5.46
N TRP A 71 -6.74 0.24 -4.97
CA TRP A 71 -7.00 -0.98 -4.24
C TRP A 71 -7.81 -0.72 -2.97
N GLU A 72 -7.39 0.26 -2.15
CA GLU A 72 -8.08 0.62 -0.91
C GLU A 72 -9.50 1.13 -1.15
N LEU A 73 -9.70 1.96 -2.19
CA LEU A 73 -11.03 2.45 -2.53
C LEU A 73 -11.97 1.30 -2.90
N ALA A 74 -11.51 0.37 -3.75
CA ALA A 74 -12.29 -0.79 -4.13
C ALA A 74 -12.56 -1.74 -2.94
N HIS A 75 -11.55 -1.98 -2.10
CA HIS A 75 -11.66 -2.82 -0.92
C HIS A 75 -12.61 -2.23 0.13
N SER A 76 -12.52 -0.93 0.41
CA SER A 76 -13.40 -0.26 1.37
C SER A 76 -14.89 -0.31 0.98
N ARG A 77 -15.17 -0.49 -0.32
CA ARG A 77 -16.51 -0.67 -0.87
C ARG A 77 -16.96 -2.13 -0.96
N GLY A 78 -16.11 -3.08 -0.56
CA GLY A 78 -16.41 -4.51 -0.65
C GLY A 78 -16.47 -5.06 -2.07
N LEU A 79 -15.84 -4.38 -3.04
CA LEU A 79 -15.90 -4.73 -4.47
C LEU A 79 -14.85 -5.77 -4.88
N ILE A 80 -13.84 -6.00 -4.06
CA ILE A 80 -12.74 -6.91 -4.36
C ILE A 80 -12.56 -7.95 -3.25
N SER A 81 -12.09 -9.13 -3.65
CA SER A 81 -11.82 -10.25 -2.75
C SER A 81 -10.44 -10.86 -2.99
N GLY A 82 -9.98 -11.69 -2.08
CA GLY A 82 -8.72 -12.43 -2.19
C GLY A 82 -8.81 -13.71 -3.02
N GLY A 83 -9.91 -13.95 -3.72
CA GLY A 83 -10.15 -15.19 -4.46
C GLY A 83 -10.28 -16.39 -3.52
N ASP A 84 -9.31 -17.29 -3.53
CA ASP A 84 -9.25 -18.46 -2.65
C ASP A 84 -9.04 -18.12 -1.16
N GLY A 85 -8.98 -16.83 -0.83
CA GLY A 85 -8.87 -16.32 0.54
C GLY A 85 -7.47 -16.32 1.12
N SER A 86 -6.46 -16.68 0.34
CA SER A 86 -5.05 -16.61 0.73
C SER A 86 -4.17 -16.11 -0.41
N GLY A 87 -3.04 -15.52 -0.06
CA GLY A 87 -2.05 -15.07 -1.04
C GLY A 87 -1.49 -13.68 -0.78
N VAL A 88 -0.54 -13.30 -1.63
CA VAL A 88 0.10 -11.99 -1.61
C VAL A 88 -0.18 -11.27 -2.91
N GLU A 89 -0.66 -10.02 -2.82
CA GLU A 89 -0.84 -9.13 -3.96
C GLU A 89 0.24 -8.05 -3.96
N ALA A 90 0.88 -7.84 -5.12
CA ALA A 90 1.77 -6.71 -5.35
C ALA A 90 1.00 -5.55 -5.98
N LEU A 91 1.19 -4.35 -5.46
CA LEU A 91 0.61 -3.11 -5.95
C LEU A 91 1.62 -2.32 -6.80
N ALA A 92 1.17 -1.29 -7.49
CA ALA A 92 2.03 -0.46 -8.32
C ALA A 92 2.99 0.42 -7.51
N ASP A 93 2.64 0.73 -6.26
CA ASP A 93 3.44 1.59 -5.39
C ASP A 93 4.76 0.90 -4.98
N SER A 94 5.86 1.65 -5.06
CA SER A 94 7.20 1.21 -4.64
C SER A 94 7.83 2.30 -3.79
N THR A 95 7.77 2.13 -2.47
CA THR A 95 8.15 3.16 -1.51
C THR A 95 8.39 2.59 -0.12
N ASP A 96 9.12 3.32 0.70
CA ASP A 96 9.35 3.06 2.13
C ASP A 96 8.53 3.98 3.05
N ASP A 97 7.91 5.02 2.49
CA ASP A 97 7.01 5.94 3.19
C ASP A 97 6.15 6.70 2.17
N TYR A 98 5.13 7.43 2.62
CA TYR A 98 4.26 8.21 1.73
C TYR A 98 4.65 9.69 1.59
N TRP A 99 5.80 10.13 2.12
CA TRP A 99 6.21 11.51 1.94
C TRP A 99 6.41 11.84 0.46
N GLY A 100 5.76 12.89 0.01
CA GLY A 100 5.73 13.31 -1.40
C GLY A 100 4.70 12.58 -2.26
N LYS A 101 3.83 11.71 -1.68
CA LYS A 101 2.74 11.08 -2.43
C LYS A 101 1.75 12.12 -2.92
N GLN A 102 1.39 12.03 -4.19
CA GLN A 102 0.29 12.76 -4.79
C GLN A 102 -1.02 12.07 -4.43
N CYS A 103 -1.99 12.86 -3.95
CA CYS A 103 -3.23 12.33 -3.39
C CYS A 103 -4.37 12.31 -4.42
N ASP A 104 -4.09 11.87 -5.63
CA ASP A 104 -5.04 11.80 -6.76
C ASP A 104 -5.23 10.37 -7.31
N GLY A 105 -4.75 9.36 -6.62
CA GLY A 105 -4.90 7.97 -7.02
C GLY A 105 -3.71 7.38 -7.77
N ARG A 106 -2.80 8.20 -8.31
CA ARG A 106 -1.61 7.66 -8.99
C ARG A 106 -0.67 6.93 -8.03
N PRO A 107 0.05 5.90 -8.49
CA PRO A 107 1.00 5.16 -7.66
C PRO A 107 2.20 6.03 -7.26
N LEU A 108 2.70 5.83 -6.07
CA LEU A 108 3.96 6.42 -5.62
C LEU A 108 5.12 5.48 -5.96
N VAL A 109 5.95 5.88 -6.92
CA VAL A 109 7.16 5.15 -7.29
C VAL A 109 8.38 6.01 -6.99
N LYS A 110 9.08 5.70 -5.90
CA LYS A 110 10.31 6.40 -5.53
C LYS A 110 11.51 5.85 -6.28
N LYS A 111 12.47 6.71 -6.62
CA LYS A 111 13.72 6.32 -7.29
C LYS A 111 14.58 5.42 -6.39
N GLY A 112 15.27 4.47 -7.02
CA GLY A 112 16.15 3.49 -6.36
C GLY A 112 15.42 2.18 -6.05
N SER A 113 16.13 1.24 -5.43
CA SER A 113 15.56 -0.04 -5.01
C SER A 113 14.72 0.15 -3.76
N LYS A 114 13.44 0.46 -3.95
CA LYS A 114 12.46 0.63 -2.87
C LYS A 114 11.59 -0.63 -2.74
N PRO A 115 11.12 -0.94 -1.52
CA PRO A 115 10.20 -2.05 -1.35
C PRO A 115 8.90 -1.79 -2.10
N ARG A 116 8.33 -2.85 -2.66
CA ARG A 116 7.00 -2.83 -3.26
C ARG A 116 5.95 -2.91 -2.18
N ILE A 117 4.89 -2.13 -2.32
CA ILE A 117 3.72 -2.27 -1.43
C ILE A 117 2.96 -3.53 -1.81
N THR A 118 2.65 -4.32 -0.81
CA THR A 118 1.90 -5.58 -0.97
C THR A 118 0.76 -5.68 0.03
N ARG A 119 -0.21 -6.53 -0.29
CA ARG A 119 -1.31 -6.94 0.59
C ARG A 119 -1.25 -8.46 0.79
N VAL A 120 -1.56 -8.90 1.98
CA VAL A 120 -1.63 -10.33 2.30
C VAL A 120 -3.07 -10.68 2.63
N TRP A 121 -3.63 -11.65 1.92
CA TRP A 121 -4.94 -12.21 2.19
C TRP A 121 -4.81 -13.41 3.13
N ARG A 122 -5.65 -13.45 4.15
CA ARG A 122 -5.76 -14.59 5.08
C ARG A 122 -7.22 -14.81 5.42
N SER A 123 -7.75 -15.99 5.08
CA SER A 123 -9.15 -16.35 5.36
C SER A 123 -10.15 -15.28 4.90
N GLY A 124 -9.95 -14.75 3.69
CA GLY A 124 -10.82 -13.72 3.12
C GLY A 124 -10.62 -12.29 3.62
N ASN A 125 -9.71 -12.07 4.57
CA ASN A 125 -9.38 -10.74 5.09
C ASN A 125 -8.04 -10.25 4.55
N ALA A 126 -7.99 -8.98 4.16
CA ALA A 126 -6.76 -8.35 3.72
C ALA A 126 -5.97 -7.76 4.90
N SER A 127 -4.66 -7.90 4.86
CA SER A 127 -3.77 -7.21 5.79
C SER A 127 -3.73 -5.70 5.52
N PRO A 128 -3.26 -4.88 6.46
CA PRO A 128 -2.71 -3.55 6.15
C PRO A 128 -1.60 -3.66 5.09
N SER A 129 -1.21 -2.52 4.51
CA SER A 129 -0.09 -2.45 3.56
C SER A 129 1.20 -2.94 4.20
N VAL A 130 1.93 -3.77 3.47
CA VAL A 130 3.20 -4.33 3.88
C VAL A 130 4.26 -3.99 2.84
N MET A 131 5.44 -3.64 3.28
CA MET A 131 6.60 -3.43 2.41
C MET A 131 7.30 -4.77 2.13
N ALA A 132 7.36 -5.18 0.87
CA ALA A 132 8.08 -6.38 0.45
C ALA A 132 9.32 -6.00 -0.34
N HIS A 133 10.48 -6.46 0.14
CA HIS A 133 11.72 -6.41 -0.61
C HIS A 133 11.88 -7.70 -1.42
N GLU A 134 12.28 -7.57 -2.68
CA GLU A 134 12.52 -8.73 -3.56
C GLU A 134 13.47 -9.77 -2.96
N LYS A 135 14.42 -9.32 -2.11
CA LYS A 135 15.39 -10.21 -1.44
C LYS A 135 14.82 -11.00 -0.26
N PHE A 136 13.69 -10.62 0.28
CA PHE A 136 12.97 -11.38 1.32
C PHE A 136 11.86 -12.22 0.69
N GLY A 137 12.00 -12.51 -0.60
CA GLY A 137 11.05 -13.26 -1.36
C GLY A 137 10.76 -14.61 -0.75
N GLY A 138 9.53 -14.79 -0.34
CA GLY A 138 8.90 -16.06 -0.59
C GLY A 138 8.93 -16.32 -2.11
N PRO A 139 8.56 -17.49 -2.59
CA PRO A 139 8.67 -17.83 -4.00
C PRO A 139 8.01 -16.75 -4.84
N GLN A 140 8.78 -16.07 -5.68
CA GLN A 140 8.33 -14.98 -6.57
C GLN A 140 7.13 -15.39 -7.44
N ASN A 141 6.95 -16.67 -7.63
CA ASN A 141 5.86 -17.30 -8.39
C ASN A 141 4.49 -17.29 -7.69
N SER A 142 4.40 -16.84 -6.43
CA SER A 142 3.14 -16.80 -5.68
C SER A 142 2.59 -15.38 -5.43
N THR A 143 3.27 -14.35 -5.90
CA THR A 143 2.81 -12.96 -5.73
C THR A 143 1.91 -12.60 -6.90
N LYS A 144 0.62 -12.55 -6.65
CA LYS A 144 -0.40 -12.13 -7.63
C LYS A 144 -0.39 -10.62 -7.82
N MET A 145 -1.10 -10.14 -8.83
CA MET A 145 -1.28 -8.72 -9.11
C MET A 145 -2.76 -8.42 -9.30
N ARG A 146 -3.15 -7.19 -9.00
CA ARG A 146 -4.47 -6.68 -9.34
C ARG A 146 -4.35 -5.63 -10.42
N LEU A 147 -5.12 -5.78 -11.48
CA LEU A 147 -5.05 -4.89 -12.62
C LEU A 147 -6.20 -3.89 -12.62
N VAL A 148 -5.94 -2.73 -13.20
CA VAL A 148 -6.92 -1.66 -13.41
C VAL A 148 -6.94 -1.22 -14.86
N LEU A 149 -8.11 -0.82 -15.30
CA LEU A 149 -8.37 -0.11 -16.55
C LEU A 149 -8.99 1.24 -16.17
N ARG A 150 -8.24 2.31 -16.36
CA ARG A 150 -8.68 3.67 -16.01
C ARG A 150 -9.37 4.32 -17.20
N ASP A 151 -10.49 4.97 -16.94
CA ASP A 151 -11.11 5.86 -17.92
C ASP A 151 -10.27 7.14 -17.98
N THR A 152 -9.32 7.19 -18.92
CA THR A 152 -8.41 8.32 -19.23
C THR A 152 -8.23 9.32 -18.08
N PRO A 153 -7.43 9.00 -17.08
CA PRO A 153 -7.22 9.93 -15.97
C PRO A 153 -6.43 11.12 -16.50
N GLU A 154 -7.04 12.28 -16.55
CA GLU A 154 -6.30 13.52 -16.64
C GLU A 154 -5.62 13.76 -15.28
N TRP A 155 -4.40 13.28 -15.16
CA TRP A 155 -3.63 13.53 -13.96
C TRP A 155 -3.46 15.05 -13.76
N SER A 156 -3.93 15.56 -12.65
CA SER A 156 -3.73 16.97 -12.32
C SER A 156 -2.23 17.32 -12.36
N SER A 157 -1.90 18.45 -12.95
CA SER A 157 -0.53 18.98 -12.95
C SER A 157 -0.07 19.42 -11.55
N ASN A 158 -1.02 19.73 -10.66
CA ASN A 158 -0.74 20.17 -9.29
C ASN A 158 -1.76 19.53 -8.31
N PRO A 159 -1.71 18.20 -8.11
CA PRO A 159 -2.59 17.52 -7.18
C PRO A 159 -2.23 17.86 -5.74
N PRO A 160 -3.18 17.72 -4.80
CA PRO A 160 -2.84 17.69 -3.39
C PRO A 160 -1.75 16.65 -3.13
N ALA A 161 -0.73 17.01 -2.36
CA ALA A 161 0.39 16.11 -2.08
C ALA A 161 0.82 16.19 -0.63
N ILE A 162 1.31 15.08 -0.12
CA ILE A 162 1.97 15.05 1.19
C ILE A 162 3.34 15.78 1.04
N PRO A 163 3.79 16.55 2.04
CA PRO A 163 5.09 17.21 1.98
C PRO A 163 6.23 16.24 1.62
N ILE A 164 7.21 16.71 0.84
CA ILE A 164 8.32 15.86 0.36
C ILE A 164 9.30 15.48 1.47
N ARG A 165 9.37 16.26 2.56
CA ARG A 165 10.34 16.02 3.62
C ARG A 165 9.65 15.86 4.97
N ARG A 166 10.06 14.82 5.72
CA ARG A 166 9.88 14.78 7.16
C ARG A 166 10.55 16.00 7.77
N VAL A 167 9.90 16.67 8.70
CA VAL A 167 10.56 17.65 9.54
C VAL A 167 11.46 16.87 10.51
N GLY A 168 12.76 16.86 10.24
CA GLY A 168 13.73 15.99 10.95
C GLY A 168 13.72 16.18 12.48
N SER A 169 13.56 17.42 12.96
CA SER A 169 13.43 17.72 14.38
C SER A 169 12.22 17.04 15.04
N ARG A 170 11.11 16.94 14.34
CA ARG A 170 9.91 16.27 14.84
C ARG A 170 10.10 14.76 14.93
N VAL A 171 10.77 14.18 13.95
CA VAL A 171 11.10 12.74 13.96
C VAL A 171 12.02 12.41 15.12
N ILE A 172 13.08 13.20 15.32
CA ILE A 172 14.02 13.01 16.44
C ILE A 172 13.29 13.12 17.78
N LEU A 173 12.39 14.09 17.92
CA LEU A 173 11.60 14.26 19.15
C LEU A 173 10.66 13.06 19.38
N GLU A 174 9.94 12.61 18.34
CA GLU A 174 9.04 11.46 18.44
C GLU A 174 9.82 10.19 18.85
N GLU A 175 10.97 9.92 18.23
CA GLU A 175 11.82 8.78 18.56
C GLU A 175 12.43 8.89 19.96
N ALA A 176 12.84 10.08 20.38
CA ALA A 176 13.35 10.31 21.74
C ALA A 176 12.27 10.08 22.80
N VAL A 177 11.05 10.55 22.57
CA VAL A 177 9.92 10.34 23.49
C VAL A 177 9.55 8.86 23.57
N ILE A 178 9.48 8.16 22.45
CA ILE A 178 9.19 6.72 22.42
C ILE A 178 10.28 5.94 23.16
N SER A 179 11.55 6.23 22.88
CA SER A 179 12.67 5.57 23.55
C SER A 179 12.67 5.82 25.06
N LEU A 180 12.32 7.02 25.49
CA LEU A 180 12.20 7.36 26.91
C LEU A 180 11.07 6.55 27.59
N ILE A 181 9.88 6.57 27.01
CA ILE A 181 8.69 5.97 27.63
C ILE A 181 8.73 4.44 27.59
N VAL A 182 9.17 3.85 26.47
CA VAL A 182 9.13 2.39 26.26
C VAL A 182 10.42 1.68 26.72
N GLY A 183 11.55 2.36 26.63
CA GLY A 183 12.85 1.78 26.97
C GLY A 183 13.39 2.24 28.31
N ILE A 184 13.67 3.53 28.46
CA ILE A 184 14.44 4.07 29.58
C ILE A 184 13.63 4.02 30.90
N VAL A 185 12.42 4.56 30.90
CA VAL A 185 11.58 4.63 32.11
C VAL A 185 11.28 3.23 32.69
N PRO A 186 10.80 2.26 31.90
CA PRO A 186 10.57 0.91 32.41
C PRO A 186 11.84 0.22 32.93
N SER A 187 12.98 0.46 32.28
CA SER A 187 14.26 -0.11 32.74
C SER A 187 14.67 0.41 34.09
N PHE A 188 14.52 1.71 34.33
CA PHE A 188 14.80 2.31 35.65
C PHE A 188 13.81 1.85 36.71
N VAL A 189 12.51 1.76 36.38
CA VAL A 189 11.49 1.25 37.30
C VAL A 189 11.81 -0.20 37.68
N TRP A 190 12.13 -1.04 36.69
CA TRP A 190 12.51 -2.43 36.94
C TRP A 190 13.76 -2.53 37.83
N ALA A 191 14.81 -1.77 37.51
CA ALA A 191 16.04 -1.75 38.29
C ALA A 191 15.80 -1.31 39.73
N PHE A 192 14.98 -0.27 39.95
CA PHE A 192 14.65 0.25 41.27
C PHE A 192 13.95 -0.81 42.15
N PHE A 193 12.99 -1.54 41.60
CA PHE A 193 12.26 -2.58 42.33
C PHE A 193 13.03 -3.90 42.52
N ASN A 194 14.09 -4.14 41.75
CA ASN A 194 14.88 -5.36 41.81
C ASN A 194 16.30 -5.15 42.40
N ALA A 195 16.65 -3.95 42.84
CA ALA A 195 17.95 -3.64 43.43
C ALA A 195 17.96 -3.72 44.97
N SER A 196 16.88 -4.22 45.59
CA SER A 196 16.73 -4.38 47.05
C SER A 196 16.87 -5.81 47.49
#